data_e3b5163aa608e53f6b5ab8a08c55b278
#
_entry.id   e3b5163aa608e53f6b5ab8a08c55b278
#
_cell.length_a   1.000
_cell.length_b   1.000
_cell.length_c   1.000
_cell.angle_alpha   90.00
_cell.angle_beta   90.00
_cell.angle_gamma   90.00
#
_symmetry.space_group_name_H-M   'P 1'
#
loop_
_entity.id
_entity.type
_entity.pdbx_description
1 polymer ?
#
loop_
_entity_poly.entity_id
_entity_poly.type
_entity_poly.pdbx_seq_one_letter_code
_entity_poly.pdbx_strand_id
1 'polypeptide(L)'
;MKETIIQKYAFKPAGQYRDVCPECSPARKKKGRKDLSVGVKDDGSVVWMCQHCGWADGGKAEENQNVVKFSPPPPNKNLSNQAIEFFSTRGLSADTLAVADVFSRNQYIRDVGEMLCVGFPYHDESNKIYAVKYRSVEGKHFKQEGAARTFCGIERVKIGEPIVICEGELDYLSLLEAGVANPVSVPNGAPLAVKDGQIDPSEDKKFAYVWAAREKLQAAEKIILACDKDSQGEALAEELARRCDKAKCFKVNWPDECKDANDVLINLGKAALANAIDEAEPWPIFGLHSAESYAEQVEHLWNKGVGKGLSTGFPQLDNLFTIAPKNLYLITGIPSHGKSEFADQLMFNLSRLHNWKHIVVSFENPPPYHIAKLTEKFIGKPFFEGDSPRVSEAERDSALEWINDHFIFVEQGEINSTIDNILEIASAGAMRGCKNLIIDPFNYIINENKKISEAASIN
;
A
#
# COMPACT_ATOMS: atom_id res chain seq x y z
N MET A 1 6.14 12.43 34.85
CA MET A 1 6.68 11.07 34.57
C MET A 1 5.74 9.95 35.00
N LYS A 2 5.25 9.93 36.25
CA LYS A 2 4.26 8.95 36.70
C LYS A 2 2.98 8.95 35.85
N GLU A 3 2.36 10.10 35.65
CA GLU A 3 1.16 10.28 34.81
C GLU A 3 1.39 9.85 33.36
N THR A 4 2.57 10.08 32.81
CA THR A 4 2.92 9.69 31.45
C THR A 4 2.91 8.16 31.28
N ILE A 5 3.42 7.39 32.26
CA ILE A 5 3.37 5.92 32.23
C ILE A 5 1.93 5.44 32.41
N ILE A 6 1.18 6.00 33.35
CA ILE A 6 -0.21 5.64 33.56
C ILE A 6 -1.03 5.89 32.30
N GLN A 7 -0.95 7.06 31.67
CA GLN A 7 -1.66 7.39 30.44
C GLN A 7 -1.26 6.48 29.25
N LYS A 8 0.04 6.12 29.16
CA LYS A 8 0.54 5.25 28.08
C LYS A 8 -0.01 3.82 28.18
N TYR A 9 -0.31 3.35 29.37
CA TYR A 9 -0.66 1.94 29.62
C TYR A 9 -2.09 1.71 30.12
N ALA A 10 -2.82 2.74 30.58
CA ALA A 10 -4.16 2.62 31.15
C ALA A 10 -5.20 1.94 30.23
N PHE A 11 -4.98 1.99 28.92
CA PHE A 11 -5.88 1.42 27.91
C PHE A 11 -5.30 0.17 27.22
N LYS A 12 -4.17 -0.37 27.71
CA LYS A 12 -3.65 -1.63 27.21
C LYS A 12 -4.32 -2.81 27.91
N PRO A 13 -4.46 -3.95 27.22
CA PRO A 13 -4.94 -5.18 27.85
C PRO A 13 -4.14 -5.53 29.11
N ALA A 14 -4.78 -6.21 30.05
CA ALA A 14 -4.07 -6.75 31.22
C ALA A 14 -2.90 -7.65 30.77
N GLY A 15 -1.71 -7.43 31.34
CA GLY A 15 -0.52 -8.14 30.94
C GLY A 15 0.78 -7.45 31.37
N GLN A 16 1.91 -8.04 30.93
CA GLN A 16 3.25 -7.55 31.24
C GLN A 16 3.90 -6.94 29.99
N TYR A 17 4.45 -5.74 30.14
CA TYR A 17 5.09 -4.97 29.08
C TYR A 17 6.52 -4.58 29.45
N ARG A 18 7.33 -4.25 28.45
CA ARG A 18 8.70 -3.73 28.64
C ARG A 18 8.85 -2.39 27.93
N ASP A 19 9.45 -1.43 28.65
CA ASP A 19 9.65 -0.08 28.11
C ASP A 19 11.02 0.51 28.53
N VAL A 20 11.33 1.65 27.95
CA VAL A 20 12.49 2.47 28.34
C VAL A 20 12.14 3.25 29.60
N CYS A 21 12.97 3.19 30.61
CA CYS A 21 12.73 3.93 31.85
C CYS A 21 12.92 5.45 31.63
N PRO A 22 11.90 6.28 31.84
CA PRO A 22 12.02 7.73 31.63
C PRO A 22 12.93 8.39 32.70
N GLU A 23 13.06 7.77 33.87
CA GLU A 23 13.85 8.29 34.98
C GLU A 23 15.36 8.20 34.70
N CYS A 24 15.86 7.03 34.34
CA CYS A 24 17.30 6.80 34.22
C CYS A 24 17.81 6.71 32.77
N SER A 25 16.95 6.53 31.78
CA SER A 25 17.39 6.38 30.37
C SER A 25 18.08 7.63 29.81
N PRO A 26 17.66 8.88 30.12
CA PRO A 26 18.32 10.08 29.61
C PRO A 26 19.80 10.19 29.99
N ALA A 27 20.17 9.69 31.17
CA ALA A 27 21.52 9.74 31.71
C ALA A 27 22.44 8.57 31.29
N ARG A 28 21.94 7.60 30.50
CA ARG A 28 22.67 6.38 30.15
C ARG A 28 23.41 6.49 28.82
N LYS A 29 24.51 5.74 28.70
CA LYS A 29 25.20 5.53 27.41
C LYS A 29 24.33 4.80 26.38
N LYS A 30 23.45 3.84 26.83
CA LYS A 30 22.50 3.07 25.98
C LYS A 30 21.07 3.51 26.29
N LYS A 31 20.62 4.60 25.68
CA LYS A 31 19.32 5.26 25.96
C LYS A 31 18.07 4.42 25.59
N GLY A 32 18.16 3.49 24.64
CA GLY A 32 17.02 2.70 24.14
C GLY A 32 16.76 1.36 24.84
N ARG A 33 17.46 1.04 25.94
CA ARG A 33 17.30 -0.25 26.63
C ARG A 33 16.01 -0.31 27.43
N LYS A 34 15.19 -1.36 27.17
CA LYS A 34 13.86 -1.57 27.79
C LYS A 34 13.98 -2.25 29.16
N ASP A 35 14.47 -1.56 30.16
CA ASP A 35 14.64 -2.05 31.54
C ASP A 35 13.44 -1.77 32.45
N LEU A 36 12.42 -1.04 31.99
CA LEU A 36 11.19 -0.78 32.72
C LEU A 36 10.20 -1.94 32.47
N SER A 37 9.85 -2.67 33.51
CA SER A 37 8.77 -3.66 33.51
C SER A 37 7.48 -2.95 33.90
N VAL A 38 6.42 -3.09 33.11
CA VAL A 38 5.11 -2.46 33.34
C VAL A 38 4.02 -3.54 33.34
N GLY A 39 3.30 -3.68 34.44
CA GLY A 39 2.15 -4.57 34.56
C GLY A 39 0.84 -3.79 34.50
N VAL A 40 -0.06 -4.22 33.63
CA VAL A 40 -1.44 -3.74 33.58
C VAL A 40 -2.33 -4.82 34.20
N LYS A 41 -3.11 -4.46 35.20
CA LYS A 41 -4.04 -5.37 35.87
C LYS A 41 -5.43 -5.33 35.24
N ASP A 42 -6.25 -6.35 35.51
CA ASP A 42 -7.62 -6.45 34.99
C ASP A 42 -8.52 -5.27 35.41
N ASP A 43 -8.21 -4.65 36.55
CA ASP A 43 -8.93 -3.46 37.02
C ASP A 43 -8.46 -2.16 36.39
N GLY A 44 -7.56 -2.21 35.38
CA GLY A 44 -6.98 -1.06 34.69
C GLY A 44 -5.89 -0.33 35.48
N SER A 45 -5.46 -0.85 36.64
CA SER A 45 -4.32 -0.27 37.35
C SER A 45 -3.00 -0.65 36.68
N VAL A 46 -2.07 0.32 36.63
CA VAL A 46 -0.75 0.18 36.02
C VAL A 46 0.28 0.22 37.13
N VAL A 47 1.16 -0.76 37.16
CA VAL A 47 2.30 -0.82 38.09
C VAL A 47 3.59 -1.01 37.30
N TRP A 48 4.69 -0.42 37.75
CA TRP A 48 5.96 -0.58 37.05
C TRP A 48 7.15 -0.63 37.99
N MET A 49 8.23 -1.24 37.51
CA MET A 49 9.53 -1.26 38.16
C MET A 49 10.65 -1.29 37.14
N CYS A 50 11.61 -0.39 37.28
CA CYS A 50 12.82 -0.38 36.48
C CYS A 50 13.87 -1.33 37.06
N GLN A 51 14.31 -2.29 36.29
CA GLN A 51 15.34 -3.26 36.70
C GLN A 51 16.74 -2.66 36.84
N HIS A 52 16.96 -1.42 36.36
CA HIS A 52 18.25 -0.75 36.43
C HIS A 52 18.36 0.24 37.59
N CYS A 53 17.40 1.14 37.77
CA CYS A 53 17.47 2.17 38.81
C CYS A 53 16.57 1.92 40.00
N GLY A 54 15.77 0.86 39.98
CA GLY A 54 14.83 0.50 41.05
C GLY A 54 13.59 1.41 41.09
N TRP A 55 13.45 2.41 40.19
CA TRP A 55 12.26 3.25 40.18
C TRP A 55 10.99 2.42 39.96
N ALA A 56 10.13 2.44 40.97
CA ALA A 56 8.89 1.69 40.97
C ALA A 56 7.76 2.58 41.50
N ASP A 57 6.59 2.46 40.91
CA ASP A 57 5.36 3.13 41.35
C ASP A 57 4.15 2.44 40.68
N GLY A 58 2.98 2.97 40.91
CA GLY A 58 1.74 2.49 40.29
C GLY A 58 0.62 3.48 40.47
N GLY A 59 -0.45 3.29 39.70
CA GLY A 59 -1.65 4.10 39.79
C GLY A 59 -2.71 3.67 38.79
N LYS A 60 -3.87 4.26 38.90
CA LYS A 60 -4.92 4.24 37.88
C LYS A 60 -4.92 5.57 37.17
N ALA A 61 -5.24 5.58 35.88
CA ALA A 61 -5.58 6.85 35.23
C ALA A 61 -6.75 7.45 36.00
N GLU A 62 -6.57 8.65 36.52
CA GLU A 62 -7.71 9.42 37.01
C GLU A 62 -8.63 9.60 35.81
N GLU A 63 -9.87 9.13 35.92
CA GLU A 63 -10.92 9.52 34.99
C GLU A 63 -10.95 11.04 35.01
N ASN A 64 -10.60 11.64 33.88
CA ASN A 64 -10.61 13.10 33.72
C ASN A 64 -12.02 13.60 34.12
N GLN A 65 -12.16 14.18 35.31
CA GLN A 65 -13.45 14.65 35.86
C GLN A 65 -14.11 15.75 35.02
N ASN A 66 -13.47 16.15 33.90
CA ASN A 66 -14.03 17.03 32.88
C ASN A 66 -14.71 16.30 31.71
N VAL A 67 -14.91 14.98 31.76
CA VAL A 67 -15.85 14.33 30.87
C VAL A 67 -17.24 14.76 31.31
N VAL A 68 -17.83 15.69 30.58
CA VAL A 68 -19.25 16.01 30.67
C VAL A 68 -19.96 14.66 30.66
N LYS A 69 -20.56 14.27 31.81
CA LYS A 69 -21.24 12.98 31.93
C LYS A 69 -22.27 12.93 30.80
N PHE A 70 -22.07 12.05 29.86
CA PHE A 70 -23.04 11.82 28.80
C PHE A 70 -24.36 11.44 29.46
N SER A 71 -25.35 12.27 29.28
CA SER A 71 -26.72 11.96 29.69
C SER A 71 -27.43 11.38 28.46
N PRO A 72 -27.82 10.11 28.46
CA PRO A 72 -28.53 9.54 27.32
C PRO A 72 -29.78 10.37 27.03
N PRO A 73 -30.19 10.49 25.75
CA PRO A 73 -31.42 11.21 25.42
C PRO A 73 -32.61 10.61 26.14
N PRO A 74 -33.62 11.43 26.43
CA PRO A 74 -34.85 10.96 27.10
C PRO A 74 -35.50 9.85 26.24
N PRO A 75 -36.24 8.93 26.85
CA PRO A 75 -36.85 7.79 26.17
C PRO A 75 -37.86 8.16 25.06
N ASN A 76 -38.39 9.37 25.06
CA ASN A 76 -39.23 9.88 23.97
C ASN A 76 -38.36 10.38 22.80
N LYS A 77 -38.16 9.50 21.84
CA LYS A 77 -37.41 9.75 20.60
C LYS A 77 -38.34 10.33 19.52
N ASN A 78 -38.99 11.47 19.79
CA ASN A 78 -39.89 12.09 18.82
C ASN A 78 -39.12 12.94 17.81
N LEU A 79 -39.52 12.86 16.57
CA LEU A 79 -39.06 13.75 15.50
C LEU A 79 -40.02 14.95 15.42
N SER A 80 -39.48 16.15 15.36
CA SER A 80 -40.25 17.35 15.04
C SER A 80 -40.69 17.34 13.56
N ASN A 81 -41.75 18.10 13.23
CA ASN A 81 -42.22 18.21 11.86
C ASN A 81 -41.10 18.68 10.89
N GLN A 82 -40.25 19.62 11.30
CA GLN A 82 -39.12 20.08 10.51
C GLN A 82 -38.06 19.00 10.33
N ALA A 83 -37.84 18.15 11.33
CA ALA A 83 -36.92 17.01 11.18
C ALA A 83 -37.50 15.92 10.25
N ILE A 84 -38.79 15.67 10.30
CA ILE A 84 -39.48 14.78 9.38
C ILE A 84 -39.35 15.29 7.92
N GLU A 85 -39.59 16.56 7.70
CA GLU A 85 -39.43 17.20 6.40
C GLU A 85 -37.96 17.10 5.90
N PHE A 86 -37.01 17.39 6.80
CA PHE A 86 -35.57 17.24 6.50
C PHE A 86 -35.19 15.83 5.97
N PHE A 87 -35.75 14.78 6.57
CA PHE A 87 -35.50 13.41 6.12
C PHE A 87 -36.33 13.03 4.91
N SER A 88 -37.56 13.49 4.80
CA SER A 88 -38.44 13.25 3.65
C SER A 88 -37.83 13.80 2.36
N THR A 89 -37.23 14.99 2.36
CA THR A 89 -36.52 15.56 1.21
C THR A 89 -35.28 14.76 0.80
N ARG A 90 -34.84 13.82 1.64
CA ARG A 90 -33.72 12.89 1.39
C ARG A 90 -34.16 11.47 1.08
N GLY A 91 -35.46 11.27 0.85
CA GLY A 91 -36.01 9.95 0.51
C GLY A 91 -36.06 8.97 1.68
N LEU A 92 -35.98 9.44 2.93
CA LEU A 92 -35.94 8.59 4.12
C LEU A 92 -37.29 8.49 4.80
N SER A 93 -37.77 7.28 5.04
CA SER A 93 -39.07 6.98 5.65
C SER A 93 -39.00 7.00 7.17
N ALA A 94 -40.18 7.20 7.80
CA ALA A 94 -40.32 7.13 9.25
C ALA A 94 -39.89 5.77 9.82
N ASP A 95 -40.11 4.68 9.11
CA ASP A 95 -39.72 3.33 9.53
C ASP A 95 -38.19 3.19 9.62
N THR A 96 -37.46 3.68 8.64
CA THR A 96 -36.01 3.70 8.66
C THR A 96 -35.43 4.50 9.80
N LEU A 97 -36.03 5.70 10.05
CA LEU A 97 -35.62 6.54 11.17
C LEU A 97 -35.88 5.90 12.53
N ALA A 98 -36.99 5.19 12.67
CA ALA A 98 -37.33 4.44 13.88
C ALA A 98 -36.36 3.26 14.09
N VAL A 99 -36.04 2.52 13.03
CA VAL A 99 -35.02 1.43 13.06
C VAL A 99 -33.67 1.99 13.53
N ALA A 100 -33.26 3.13 13.04
CA ALA A 100 -31.99 3.75 13.41
C ALA A 100 -32.00 4.54 14.72
N ASP A 101 -33.11 4.53 15.45
CA ASP A 101 -33.30 5.27 16.70
C ASP A 101 -33.07 6.79 16.59
N VAL A 102 -33.27 7.36 15.40
CA VAL A 102 -33.07 8.79 15.14
C VAL A 102 -34.13 9.61 15.84
N PHE A 103 -33.74 10.74 16.40
CA PHE A 103 -34.62 11.68 17.09
C PHE A 103 -34.25 13.13 16.81
N SER A 104 -35.07 14.10 17.21
CA SER A 104 -34.73 15.52 17.10
C SER A 104 -34.85 16.23 18.44
N ARG A 105 -33.98 17.21 18.66
CA ARG A 105 -34.03 18.15 19.77
C ARG A 105 -33.19 19.39 19.49
N ASN A 106 -33.49 20.47 20.24
CA ASN A 106 -32.64 21.65 20.20
C ASN A 106 -31.30 21.37 20.87
N GLN A 107 -30.23 21.87 20.24
CA GLN A 107 -28.86 21.78 20.72
C GLN A 107 -28.16 23.11 20.59
N TYR A 108 -27.44 23.48 21.63
CA TYR A 108 -26.53 24.61 21.56
C TYR A 108 -25.25 24.19 20.79
N ILE A 109 -25.01 24.85 19.68
CA ILE A 109 -23.80 24.65 18.85
C ILE A 109 -22.92 25.89 19.07
N ARG A 110 -21.66 25.65 19.38
CA ARG A 110 -20.67 26.71 19.62
C ARG A 110 -20.60 27.62 18.38
N ASP A 111 -20.51 28.93 18.62
CA ASP A 111 -20.39 29.99 17.60
C ASP A 111 -21.63 30.17 16.69
N VAL A 112 -22.68 29.37 16.86
CA VAL A 112 -23.96 29.44 16.10
C VAL A 112 -25.14 29.70 16.97
N GLY A 113 -25.20 29.11 18.17
CA GLY A 113 -26.32 29.23 19.09
C GLY A 113 -27.20 27.99 19.17
N GLU A 114 -28.44 28.17 19.65
CA GLU A 114 -29.41 27.09 19.78
C GLU A 114 -30.06 26.78 18.43
N MET A 115 -30.00 25.53 18.01
CA MET A 115 -30.54 25.03 16.74
C MET A 115 -31.31 23.73 16.93
N LEU A 116 -32.33 23.53 16.11
CA LEU A 116 -32.96 22.22 15.99
C LEU A 116 -31.97 21.26 15.26
N CYS A 117 -31.68 20.16 15.93
CA CYS A 117 -30.79 19.13 15.43
C CYS A 117 -31.49 17.77 15.38
N VAL A 118 -31.05 16.95 14.44
CA VAL A 118 -31.30 15.50 14.42
C VAL A 118 -30.13 14.79 15.09
N GLY A 119 -30.43 13.79 15.90
CA GLY A 119 -29.45 13.00 16.67
C GLY A 119 -29.34 11.59 16.15
N PHE A 120 -28.10 11.17 15.89
CA PHE A 120 -27.71 9.82 15.47
C PHE A 120 -27.06 9.12 16.68
N PRO A 121 -27.77 8.18 17.34
CA PRO A 121 -27.23 7.50 18.50
C PRO A 121 -26.23 6.43 18.16
N TYR A 122 -25.21 6.26 19.00
CA TYR A 122 -24.24 5.18 19.00
C TYR A 122 -24.51 4.26 20.17
N HIS A 123 -24.69 2.99 19.90
CA HIS A 123 -25.04 1.98 20.89
C HIS A 123 -23.85 1.09 21.23
N ASP A 124 -23.80 0.63 22.48
CA ASP A 124 -22.90 -0.45 22.91
C ASP A 124 -23.50 -1.84 22.61
N GLU A 125 -22.77 -2.89 22.93
CA GLU A 125 -23.20 -4.29 22.74
C GLU A 125 -24.49 -4.64 23.53
N SER A 126 -24.80 -3.87 24.57
CA SER A 126 -26.03 -4.01 25.35
C SER A 126 -27.18 -3.16 24.81
N ASN A 127 -27.02 -2.61 23.59
CA ASN A 127 -27.98 -1.70 22.95
C ASN A 127 -28.25 -0.40 23.76
N LYS A 128 -27.31 0.01 24.62
CA LYS A 128 -27.39 1.24 25.38
C LYS A 128 -26.69 2.39 24.64
N ILE A 129 -27.34 3.53 24.51
CA ILE A 129 -26.75 4.72 23.88
C ILE A 129 -25.63 5.25 24.79
N TYR A 130 -24.40 5.35 24.22
CA TYR A 130 -23.24 5.88 24.92
C TYR A 130 -22.67 7.16 24.27
N ALA A 131 -23.09 7.49 23.05
CA ALA A 131 -22.75 8.72 22.36
C ALA A 131 -23.88 9.11 21.39
N VAL A 132 -23.97 10.39 21.05
CA VAL A 132 -24.88 10.91 20.02
C VAL A 132 -24.13 11.94 19.17
N LYS A 133 -24.21 11.79 17.85
CA LYS A 133 -23.79 12.82 16.91
C LYS A 133 -25.03 13.60 16.46
N TYR A 134 -24.95 14.91 16.59
CA TYR A 134 -26.02 15.82 16.19
C TYR A 134 -25.66 16.55 14.93
N ARG A 135 -26.64 16.72 14.06
CA ARG A 135 -26.56 17.57 12.87
C ARG A 135 -27.72 18.55 12.88
N SER A 136 -27.46 19.83 12.63
CA SER A 136 -28.52 20.82 12.49
C SER A 136 -29.41 20.49 11.28
N VAL A 137 -30.73 20.73 11.44
CA VAL A 137 -31.71 20.62 10.37
C VAL A 137 -31.43 21.68 9.29
N GLU A 138 -31.12 22.89 9.74
CA GLU A 138 -30.70 23.98 8.84
C GLU A 138 -29.17 24.14 8.88
N GLY A 139 -28.57 24.32 7.73
CA GLY A 139 -27.11 24.41 7.59
C GLY A 139 -26.39 23.04 7.73
N LYS A 140 -25.10 23.10 8.00
CA LYS A 140 -24.22 21.91 8.12
C LYS A 140 -23.39 22.00 9.40
N HIS A 141 -24.08 22.12 10.54
CA HIS A 141 -23.43 22.23 11.86
C HIS A 141 -23.52 20.92 12.59
N PHE A 142 -22.43 20.52 13.23
CA PHE A 142 -22.32 19.26 13.93
C PHE A 142 -21.95 19.48 15.41
N LYS A 143 -22.48 18.64 16.28
CA LYS A 143 -22.08 18.54 17.67
C LYS A 143 -22.05 17.07 18.05
N GLN A 144 -21.12 16.67 18.91
CA GLN A 144 -21.06 15.32 19.43
C GLN A 144 -21.12 15.37 20.95
N GLU A 145 -21.97 14.52 21.54
CA GLU A 145 -22.05 14.24 22.97
C GLU A 145 -21.62 12.78 23.20
N GLY A 146 -20.71 12.56 24.13
CA GLY A 146 -20.03 11.29 24.30
C GLY A 146 -18.92 11.07 23.23
N ALA A 147 -18.11 10.05 23.44
CA ALA A 147 -17.07 9.68 22.49
C ALA A 147 -17.54 8.49 21.63
N ALA A 148 -17.79 8.69 20.34
CA ALA A 148 -18.07 7.61 19.42
C ALA A 148 -16.82 6.74 19.27
N ARG A 149 -16.88 5.51 19.79
CA ARG A 149 -15.74 4.58 19.89
C ARG A 149 -15.72 3.55 18.78
N THR A 150 -16.80 3.43 18.02
CA THR A 150 -16.96 2.47 16.94
C THR A 150 -17.85 3.06 15.83
N PHE A 151 -18.16 2.28 14.80
CA PHE A 151 -19.08 2.71 13.74
C PHE A 151 -20.51 2.91 14.25
N CYS A 152 -21.25 3.83 13.65
CA CYS A 152 -22.69 3.93 13.82
C CYS A 152 -23.36 2.72 13.16
N GLY A 153 -24.28 2.07 13.86
CA GLY A 153 -24.99 0.89 13.37
C GLY A 153 -24.28 -0.45 13.57
N ILE A 154 -23.07 -0.45 14.13
CA ILE A 154 -22.25 -1.69 14.30
C ILE A 154 -22.93 -2.73 15.21
N GLU A 155 -23.78 -2.31 16.16
CA GLU A 155 -24.52 -3.19 17.05
C GLU A 155 -25.50 -4.10 16.31
N ARG A 156 -25.95 -3.67 15.12
CA ARG A 156 -26.92 -4.41 14.28
C ARG A 156 -26.25 -5.37 13.31
N VAL A 157 -24.95 -5.27 13.14
CA VAL A 157 -24.21 -6.10 12.21
C VAL A 157 -24.24 -7.55 12.66
N LYS A 158 -24.69 -8.43 11.76
CA LYS A 158 -24.66 -9.88 11.93
C LYS A 158 -23.27 -10.40 11.55
N ILE A 159 -22.70 -11.16 12.47
CA ILE A 159 -21.34 -11.72 12.31
C ILE A 159 -21.35 -12.72 11.15
N GLY A 160 -20.32 -12.64 10.30
CA GLY A 160 -20.14 -13.52 9.16
C GLY A 160 -20.79 -13.05 7.85
N GLU A 161 -21.72 -12.10 7.90
CA GLU A 161 -22.33 -11.49 6.71
C GLU A 161 -21.48 -10.32 6.17
N PRO A 162 -21.67 -9.89 4.91
CA PRO A 162 -21.06 -8.70 4.36
C PRO A 162 -21.36 -7.44 5.19
N ILE A 163 -20.38 -6.52 5.31
CA ILE A 163 -20.55 -5.22 5.98
C ILE A 163 -20.35 -4.11 4.95
N VAL A 164 -21.25 -3.13 4.93
CA VAL A 164 -21.16 -1.96 4.06
C VAL A 164 -20.75 -0.75 4.90
N ILE A 165 -19.58 -0.16 4.63
CA ILE A 165 -19.05 1.00 5.36
C ILE A 165 -19.22 2.25 4.51
N CYS A 166 -19.99 3.23 4.98
CA CYS A 166 -20.17 4.53 4.36
C CYS A 166 -19.58 5.67 5.20
N GLU A 167 -19.51 6.88 4.64
CA GLU A 167 -18.88 8.03 5.29
C GLU A 167 -19.80 8.69 6.31
N GLY A 168 -21.07 8.90 5.98
CA GLY A 168 -21.99 9.69 6.76
C GLY A 168 -23.20 8.94 7.33
N GLU A 169 -23.82 9.50 8.36
CA GLU A 169 -25.02 8.91 8.96
C GLU A 169 -26.24 9.00 8.01
N LEU A 170 -26.27 9.95 7.08
CA LEU A 170 -27.32 10.02 6.06
C LEU A 170 -27.18 8.91 5.03
N ASP A 171 -25.94 8.57 4.65
CA ASP A 171 -25.66 7.44 3.77
C ASP A 171 -26.01 6.12 4.42
N TYR A 172 -25.68 5.97 5.71
CA TYR A 172 -26.10 4.84 6.52
C TYR A 172 -27.63 4.66 6.50
N LEU A 173 -28.38 5.75 6.70
CA LEU A 173 -29.84 5.71 6.63
C LEU A 173 -30.34 5.39 5.22
N SER A 174 -29.69 5.90 4.19
CA SER A 174 -30.03 5.62 2.78
C SER A 174 -29.85 4.15 2.44
N LEU A 175 -28.77 3.54 2.92
CA LEU A 175 -28.52 2.11 2.77
C LEU A 175 -29.57 1.26 3.51
N LEU A 176 -29.95 1.65 4.74
CA LEU A 176 -31.06 1.02 5.46
C LEU A 176 -32.39 1.16 4.72
N GLU A 177 -32.69 2.34 4.18
CA GLU A 177 -33.90 2.62 3.40
C GLU A 177 -34.00 1.78 2.12
N ALA A 178 -32.85 1.48 1.51
CA ALA A 178 -32.75 0.61 0.35
C ALA A 178 -32.80 -0.89 0.72
N GLY A 179 -32.83 -1.24 2.00
CA GLY A 179 -32.85 -2.63 2.47
C GLY A 179 -31.47 -3.32 2.43
N VAL A 180 -30.39 -2.57 2.30
CA VAL A 180 -29.03 -3.10 2.34
C VAL A 180 -28.74 -3.68 3.73
N ALA A 181 -28.17 -4.88 3.76
CA ALA A 181 -27.81 -5.54 5.00
C ALA A 181 -26.52 -4.97 5.60
N ASN A 182 -26.47 -4.92 6.94
CA ASN A 182 -25.29 -4.55 7.74
C ASN A 182 -24.59 -3.24 7.32
N PRO A 183 -25.28 -2.12 7.03
CA PRO A 183 -24.64 -0.86 6.79
C PRO A 183 -24.11 -0.28 8.10
N VAL A 184 -22.96 0.42 8.01
CA VAL A 184 -22.37 1.16 9.13
C VAL A 184 -21.75 2.45 8.61
N SER A 185 -21.72 3.53 9.42
CA SER A 185 -21.01 4.74 9.05
C SER A 185 -19.84 5.03 9.98
N VAL A 186 -18.81 5.71 9.44
CA VAL A 186 -17.67 6.14 10.26
C VAL A 186 -18.07 7.26 11.22
N PRO A 187 -17.54 7.26 12.46
CA PRO A 187 -17.90 8.28 13.45
C PRO A 187 -17.29 9.65 13.15
N ASN A 188 -16.16 9.67 12.48
CA ASN A 188 -15.42 10.88 12.15
C ASN A 188 -15.41 11.08 10.64
N GLY A 189 -15.33 12.32 10.18
CA GLY A 189 -15.22 12.60 8.75
C GLY A 189 -13.96 12.01 8.12
N ALA A 190 -13.94 11.95 6.78
CA ALA A 190 -12.84 11.44 5.98
C ALA A 190 -11.50 12.15 6.27
N PRO A 191 -10.36 11.49 6.06
CA PRO A 191 -9.05 12.12 6.12
C PRO A 191 -8.83 13.00 4.89
N LEU A 192 -8.01 14.05 5.03
CA LEU A 192 -7.62 14.90 3.89
C LEU A 192 -6.73 14.16 2.89
N ALA A 193 -5.96 13.19 3.35
CA ALA A 193 -5.06 12.38 2.54
C ALA A 193 -4.73 11.05 3.24
N VAL A 194 -4.29 10.08 2.48
CA VAL A 194 -3.75 8.80 2.97
C VAL A 194 -2.43 9.07 3.71
N LYS A 195 -2.21 8.39 4.83
CA LYS A 195 -0.94 8.48 5.56
C LYS A 195 0.03 7.42 5.08
N ASP A 196 1.26 7.80 4.79
CA ASP A 196 2.34 6.88 4.50
C ASP A 196 2.79 6.09 5.73
N GLY A 197 3.36 4.90 5.51
CA GLY A 197 4.00 4.07 6.52
C GLY A 197 3.14 2.92 7.05
N GLN A 198 3.74 2.16 7.98
CA GLN A 198 3.07 1.04 8.65
C GLN A 198 2.06 1.55 9.68
N ILE A 199 0.95 0.82 9.80
CA ILE A 199 -0.12 1.13 10.75
C ILE A 199 0.15 0.37 12.05
N ASP A 200 0.38 1.10 13.15
CA ASP A 200 0.38 0.52 14.49
C ASP A 200 -1.00 0.74 15.13
N PRO A 201 -1.77 -0.33 15.40
CA PRO A 201 -3.09 -0.24 16.00
C PRO A 201 -3.12 0.53 17.33
N SER A 202 -2.03 0.50 18.09
CA SER A 202 -1.94 1.17 19.41
C SER A 202 -1.76 2.69 19.31
N GLU A 203 -1.29 3.19 18.16
CA GLU A 203 -1.03 4.61 17.90
C GLU A 203 -2.08 5.23 16.96
N ASP A 204 -2.93 4.42 16.35
CA ASP A 204 -3.90 4.80 15.33
C ASP A 204 -5.19 5.39 15.89
N LYS A 205 -5.06 6.49 16.63
CA LYS A 205 -6.18 7.13 17.34
C LYS A 205 -7.32 7.60 16.43
N LYS A 206 -7.01 8.05 15.21
CA LYS A 206 -8.02 8.54 14.26
C LYS A 206 -8.96 7.44 13.80
N PHE A 207 -8.45 6.22 13.64
CA PHE A 207 -9.17 5.03 13.20
C PHE A 207 -9.40 4.00 14.32
N ALA A 208 -9.33 4.44 15.59
CA ALA A 208 -9.55 3.56 16.74
C ALA A 208 -10.90 2.81 16.67
N TYR A 209 -11.90 3.37 16.00
CA TYR A 209 -13.20 2.75 15.77
C TYR A 209 -13.14 1.49 14.90
N VAL A 210 -12.16 1.40 13.97
CA VAL A 210 -11.93 0.18 13.17
C VAL A 210 -11.41 -0.93 14.07
N TRP A 211 -10.45 -0.60 14.93
CA TRP A 211 -9.88 -1.57 15.87
C TRP A 211 -10.87 -2.04 16.93
N ALA A 212 -11.77 -1.16 17.37
CA ALA A 212 -12.86 -1.52 18.28
C ALA A 212 -13.87 -2.49 17.64
N ALA A 213 -14.08 -2.41 16.32
CA ALA A 213 -14.98 -3.30 15.57
C ALA A 213 -14.26 -4.51 14.95
N ARG A 214 -12.99 -4.76 15.31
CA ARG A 214 -12.11 -5.72 14.64
C ARG A 214 -12.69 -7.12 14.51
N GLU A 215 -13.34 -7.63 15.56
CA GLU A 215 -13.91 -9.00 15.55
C GLU A 215 -14.99 -9.13 14.47
N LYS A 216 -15.91 -8.19 14.36
CA LYS A 216 -16.97 -8.19 13.35
C LYS A 216 -16.40 -8.02 11.95
N LEU A 217 -15.42 -7.11 11.76
CA LEU A 217 -14.77 -6.88 10.48
C LEU A 217 -13.96 -8.09 10.02
N GLN A 218 -13.27 -8.76 10.91
CA GLN A 218 -12.51 -9.98 10.58
C GLN A 218 -13.42 -11.17 10.24
N ALA A 219 -14.56 -11.29 10.92
CA ALA A 219 -15.55 -12.32 10.65
C ALA A 219 -16.37 -12.06 9.38
N ALA A 220 -16.43 -10.83 8.88
CA ALA A 220 -17.20 -10.48 7.70
C ALA A 220 -16.71 -11.25 6.46
N GLU A 221 -17.64 -11.71 5.64
CA GLU A 221 -17.37 -12.35 4.34
C GLU A 221 -16.74 -11.33 3.37
N LYS A 222 -17.32 -10.14 3.32
CA LYS A 222 -16.89 -9.02 2.48
C LYS A 222 -17.01 -7.71 3.26
N ILE A 223 -16.17 -6.74 2.92
CA ILE A 223 -16.26 -5.37 3.42
C ILE A 223 -16.42 -4.44 2.22
N ILE A 224 -17.60 -3.89 2.05
CA ILE A 224 -17.95 -3.04 0.92
C ILE A 224 -17.74 -1.58 1.35
N LEU A 225 -16.86 -0.87 0.68
CA LEU A 225 -16.51 0.51 0.97
C LEU A 225 -17.35 1.43 0.07
N ALA A 226 -18.39 2.01 0.66
CA ALA A 226 -19.36 2.91 0.05
C ALA A 226 -19.07 4.37 0.46
N CYS A 227 -17.82 4.81 0.26
CA CYS A 227 -17.35 6.16 0.56
C CYS A 227 -17.74 7.14 -0.55
N ASP A 228 -17.68 8.46 -0.27
CA ASP A 228 -18.04 9.52 -1.22
C ASP A 228 -17.12 9.50 -2.45
N LYS A 229 -17.66 9.89 -3.62
CA LYS A 229 -16.93 10.01 -4.91
C LYS A 229 -16.16 11.34 -4.97
N ASP A 230 -15.34 11.59 -3.95
CA ASP A 230 -14.43 12.74 -3.92
C ASP A 230 -13.05 12.35 -3.37
N SER A 231 -12.11 13.27 -3.37
CA SER A 231 -10.73 12.98 -2.93
C SER A 231 -10.63 12.57 -1.47
N GLN A 232 -11.55 13.02 -0.61
CA GLN A 232 -11.56 12.66 0.81
C GLN A 232 -12.19 11.29 1.03
N GLY A 233 -13.26 10.97 0.32
CA GLY A 233 -13.87 9.64 0.32
C GLY A 233 -12.93 8.56 -0.25
N GLU A 234 -12.19 8.87 -1.31
CA GLU A 234 -11.14 7.98 -1.83
C GLU A 234 -10.04 7.73 -0.78
N ALA A 235 -9.59 8.77 -0.09
CA ALA A 235 -8.61 8.63 0.98
C ALA A 235 -9.16 7.83 2.17
N LEU A 236 -10.44 7.99 2.51
CA LEU A 236 -11.10 7.19 3.55
C LEU A 236 -11.16 5.72 3.14
N ALA A 237 -11.56 5.43 1.90
CA ALA A 237 -11.66 4.07 1.38
C ALA A 237 -10.30 3.35 1.43
N GLU A 238 -9.20 4.00 0.98
CA GLU A 238 -7.85 3.43 1.06
C GLU A 238 -7.41 3.20 2.52
N GLU A 239 -7.66 4.16 3.41
CA GLU A 239 -7.31 4.02 4.83
C GLU A 239 -8.10 2.91 5.53
N LEU A 240 -9.37 2.71 5.18
CA LEU A 240 -10.18 1.59 5.66
C LEU A 240 -9.69 0.26 5.08
N ALA A 241 -9.44 0.18 3.76
CA ALA A 241 -8.95 -1.03 3.12
C ALA A 241 -7.61 -1.50 3.71
N ARG A 242 -6.70 -0.58 4.05
CA ARG A 242 -5.43 -0.89 4.71
C ARG A 242 -5.59 -1.51 6.10
N ARG A 243 -6.71 -1.28 6.79
CA ARG A 243 -6.99 -1.76 8.15
C ARG A 243 -7.90 -2.99 8.19
N CYS A 244 -8.69 -3.18 7.13
CA CYS A 244 -9.73 -4.20 7.08
C CYS A 244 -9.36 -5.46 6.30
N ASP A 245 -8.11 -5.64 5.86
CA ASP A 245 -7.68 -6.66 4.91
C ASP A 245 -8.18 -6.38 3.48
N LYS A 246 -7.30 -5.86 2.63
CA LYS A 246 -7.60 -5.49 1.24
C LYS A 246 -8.22 -6.62 0.41
N ALA A 247 -7.89 -7.88 0.73
CA ALA A 247 -8.42 -9.04 0.01
C ALA A 247 -9.93 -9.24 0.23
N LYS A 248 -10.49 -8.73 1.33
CA LYS A 248 -11.92 -8.77 1.64
C LYS A 248 -12.65 -7.49 1.26
N CYS A 249 -11.92 -6.44 0.87
CA CYS A 249 -12.50 -5.14 0.57
C CYS A 249 -13.02 -5.08 -0.87
N PHE A 250 -14.15 -4.43 -1.03
CA PHE A 250 -14.79 -4.11 -2.31
C PHE A 250 -15.10 -2.62 -2.33
N LYS A 251 -15.01 -2.00 -3.49
CA LYS A 251 -15.28 -0.58 -3.70
C LYS A 251 -16.55 -0.40 -4.49
N VAL A 252 -17.42 0.49 -4.01
CA VAL A 252 -18.62 0.90 -4.75
C VAL A 252 -18.22 1.92 -5.81
N ASN A 253 -18.66 1.71 -7.04
CA ASN A 253 -18.58 2.69 -8.12
C ASN A 253 -19.94 3.36 -8.24
N TRP A 254 -20.05 4.59 -7.72
CA TRP A 254 -21.30 5.33 -7.80
C TRP A 254 -21.67 5.67 -9.24
N PRO A 255 -22.97 5.61 -9.61
CA PRO A 255 -23.44 6.04 -10.92
C PRO A 255 -22.99 7.48 -11.24
N ASP A 256 -22.93 7.80 -12.53
CA ASP A 256 -22.65 9.17 -12.96
C ASP A 256 -23.67 10.15 -12.37
N GLU A 257 -23.23 11.36 -12.00
CA GLU A 257 -24.02 12.39 -11.33
C GLU A 257 -24.38 12.12 -9.85
N CYS A 258 -24.01 10.95 -9.29
CA CYS A 258 -24.17 10.65 -7.85
C CYS A 258 -22.79 10.58 -7.20
N LYS A 259 -22.66 11.16 -5.99
CA LYS A 259 -21.39 11.18 -5.25
C LYS A 259 -21.40 10.29 -4.00
N ASP A 260 -22.59 10.00 -3.48
CA ASP A 260 -22.80 9.24 -2.23
C ASP A 260 -24.08 8.39 -2.29
N ALA A 261 -24.31 7.59 -1.27
CA ALA A 261 -25.49 6.72 -1.20
C ALA A 261 -26.80 7.51 -1.15
N ASN A 262 -26.83 8.68 -0.50
CA ASN A 262 -28.04 9.49 -0.43
C ASN A 262 -28.39 10.11 -1.79
N ASP A 263 -27.41 10.56 -2.57
CA ASP A 263 -27.63 11.03 -3.94
C ASP A 263 -28.24 9.94 -4.83
N VAL A 264 -27.76 8.70 -4.74
CA VAL A 264 -28.31 7.56 -5.50
C VAL A 264 -29.75 7.30 -5.06
N LEU A 265 -30.04 7.28 -3.75
CA LEU A 265 -31.38 7.07 -3.24
C LEU A 265 -32.38 8.11 -3.76
N ILE A 266 -31.98 9.41 -3.74
CA ILE A 266 -32.84 10.52 -4.15
C ILE A 266 -33.06 10.49 -5.69
N ASN A 267 -31.98 10.33 -6.45
CA ASN A 267 -32.03 10.52 -7.90
C ASN A 267 -32.49 9.29 -8.65
N LEU A 268 -32.13 8.09 -8.17
CA LEU A 268 -32.31 6.81 -8.86
C LEU A 268 -33.17 5.80 -8.10
N GLY A 269 -33.39 6.03 -6.81
CA GLY A 269 -34.26 5.21 -5.96
C GLY A 269 -33.57 3.99 -5.28
N LYS A 270 -34.34 3.28 -4.45
CA LYS A 270 -33.84 2.19 -3.59
C LYS A 270 -33.19 1.05 -4.37
N ALA A 271 -33.82 0.62 -5.48
CA ALA A 271 -33.33 -0.49 -6.27
C ALA A 271 -31.94 -0.20 -6.90
N ALA A 272 -31.75 1.02 -7.39
CA ALA A 272 -30.47 1.45 -7.97
C ALA A 272 -29.37 1.48 -6.89
N LEU A 273 -29.70 1.95 -5.67
CA LEU A 273 -28.76 1.97 -4.56
C LEU A 273 -28.37 0.53 -4.14
N ALA A 274 -29.32 -0.37 -4.00
CA ALA A 274 -29.04 -1.78 -3.69
C ALA A 274 -28.17 -2.43 -4.76
N ASN A 275 -28.48 -2.23 -6.03
CA ASN A 275 -27.69 -2.75 -7.15
C ASN A 275 -26.25 -2.20 -7.13
N ALA A 276 -26.04 -0.91 -6.87
CA ALA A 276 -24.70 -0.34 -6.79
C ALA A 276 -23.84 -0.97 -5.67
N ILE A 277 -24.47 -1.41 -4.57
CA ILE A 277 -23.79 -2.14 -3.51
C ILE A 277 -23.48 -3.59 -3.94
N ASP A 278 -24.41 -4.26 -4.61
CA ASP A 278 -24.24 -5.64 -5.07
C ASP A 278 -23.18 -5.75 -6.19
N GLU A 279 -23.06 -4.72 -7.01
CA GLU A 279 -22.09 -4.60 -8.12
C GLU A 279 -20.71 -4.04 -7.65
N ALA A 280 -20.48 -3.90 -6.35
CA ALA A 280 -19.20 -3.43 -5.84
C ALA A 280 -18.05 -4.32 -6.33
N GLU A 281 -16.98 -3.67 -6.80
CA GLU A 281 -15.81 -4.33 -7.38
C GLU A 281 -14.75 -4.67 -6.31
N PRO A 282 -14.00 -5.78 -6.47
CA PRO A 282 -12.91 -6.10 -5.58
C PRO A 282 -11.90 -4.95 -5.49
N TRP A 283 -11.39 -4.69 -4.29
CA TRP A 283 -10.35 -3.67 -4.09
C TRP A 283 -9.12 -3.96 -4.95
N PRO A 284 -8.59 -2.99 -5.70
CA PRO A 284 -7.44 -3.21 -6.56
C PRO A 284 -6.20 -3.58 -5.73
N ILE A 285 -5.68 -4.78 -5.94
CA ILE A 285 -4.44 -5.26 -5.34
C ILE A 285 -3.34 -5.10 -6.38
N PHE A 286 -2.26 -4.40 -6.02
CA PHE A 286 -1.13 -4.18 -6.92
C PHE A 286 -0.60 -5.51 -7.48
N GLY A 287 -0.51 -5.59 -8.81
CA GLY A 287 -0.04 -6.79 -9.51
C GLY A 287 -1.12 -7.83 -9.84
N LEU A 288 -2.37 -7.68 -9.37
CA LEU A 288 -3.49 -8.50 -9.80
C LEU A 288 -4.29 -7.76 -10.87
N HIS A 289 -4.38 -8.35 -12.04
CA HIS A 289 -5.09 -7.79 -13.19
C HIS A 289 -6.00 -8.84 -13.82
N SER A 290 -7.18 -8.45 -14.27
CA SER A 290 -8.08 -9.31 -15.05
C SER A 290 -7.54 -9.46 -16.48
N ALA A 291 -7.97 -10.51 -17.20
CA ALA A 291 -7.62 -10.66 -18.61
C ALA A 291 -8.13 -9.48 -19.47
N GLU A 292 -9.23 -8.87 -19.08
CA GLU A 292 -9.83 -7.73 -19.76
C GLU A 292 -8.92 -6.49 -19.76
N SER A 293 -8.17 -6.26 -18.68
CA SER A 293 -7.19 -5.17 -18.61
C SER A 293 -6.05 -5.30 -19.63
N TYR A 294 -5.89 -6.47 -20.26
CA TYR A 294 -4.92 -6.75 -21.31
C TYR A 294 -5.55 -6.88 -22.71
N ALA A 295 -6.87 -6.63 -22.87
CA ALA A 295 -7.59 -6.85 -24.11
C ALA A 295 -6.95 -6.15 -25.32
N GLU A 296 -6.57 -4.88 -25.20
CA GLU A 296 -5.88 -4.14 -26.28
C GLU A 296 -4.52 -4.74 -26.63
N GLN A 297 -3.77 -5.22 -25.63
CA GLN A 297 -2.47 -5.83 -25.84
C GLN A 297 -2.62 -7.20 -26.53
N VAL A 298 -3.64 -7.95 -26.14
CA VAL A 298 -3.98 -9.23 -26.78
C VAL A 298 -4.43 -9.03 -28.22
N GLU A 299 -5.26 -8.02 -28.49
CA GLU A 299 -5.67 -7.65 -29.84
C GLU A 299 -4.48 -7.23 -30.71
N HIS A 300 -3.56 -6.45 -30.14
CA HIS A 300 -2.33 -6.09 -30.85
C HIS A 300 -1.49 -7.32 -31.18
N LEU A 301 -1.35 -8.27 -30.24
CA LEU A 301 -0.64 -9.54 -30.47
C LEU A 301 -1.34 -10.41 -31.52
N TRP A 302 -2.67 -10.44 -31.52
CA TRP A 302 -3.45 -11.17 -32.51
C TRP A 302 -3.24 -10.61 -33.92
N ASN A 303 -3.29 -9.28 -34.08
CA ASN A 303 -3.21 -8.61 -35.37
C ASN A 303 -1.77 -8.54 -35.93
N LYS A 304 -0.74 -8.38 -35.07
CA LYS A 304 0.66 -8.17 -35.50
C LYS A 304 1.57 -9.35 -35.18
N GLY A 305 1.10 -10.31 -34.40
CA GLY A 305 1.92 -11.40 -33.91
C GLY A 305 3.02 -10.94 -32.95
N VAL A 306 3.81 -11.88 -32.47
CA VAL A 306 5.06 -11.59 -31.77
C VAL A 306 6.08 -11.14 -32.83
N GLY A 307 6.48 -9.88 -32.81
CA GLY A 307 7.43 -9.32 -33.77
C GLY A 307 8.70 -10.18 -33.80
N LYS A 308 9.30 -10.32 -34.99
CA LYS A 308 10.63 -10.95 -35.12
C LYS A 308 11.62 -10.08 -34.34
N GLY A 309 12.45 -10.73 -33.52
CA GLY A 309 13.56 -10.06 -32.86
C GLY A 309 14.59 -9.52 -33.87
N LEU A 310 15.60 -8.87 -33.34
CA LEU A 310 16.72 -8.34 -34.14
C LEU A 310 17.65 -9.46 -34.59
N SER A 311 18.23 -9.32 -35.79
CA SER A 311 19.22 -10.23 -36.30
C SER A 311 20.42 -10.31 -35.36
N THR A 312 20.93 -11.52 -35.16
CA THR A 312 22.17 -11.79 -34.41
C THR A 312 23.41 -11.49 -35.24
N GLY A 313 23.27 -11.27 -36.54
CA GLY A 313 24.36 -11.17 -37.48
C GLY A 313 24.93 -12.53 -37.90
N PHE A 314 24.34 -13.63 -37.47
CA PHE A 314 24.65 -14.98 -37.90
C PHE A 314 23.45 -15.53 -38.70
N PRO A 315 23.50 -15.56 -40.05
CA PRO A 315 22.33 -15.90 -40.87
C PRO A 315 21.71 -17.26 -40.56
N GLN A 316 22.52 -18.27 -40.21
CA GLN A 316 22.01 -19.60 -39.85
C GLN A 316 21.28 -19.58 -38.49
N LEU A 317 21.79 -18.78 -37.56
CA LEU A 317 21.17 -18.62 -36.24
C LEU A 317 19.86 -17.83 -36.32
N ASP A 318 19.79 -16.81 -37.14
CA ASP A 318 18.62 -15.94 -37.32
C ASP A 318 17.37 -16.69 -37.84
N ASN A 319 17.56 -17.86 -38.46
CA ASN A 319 16.45 -18.74 -38.84
C ASN A 319 15.84 -19.48 -37.64
N LEU A 320 16.57 -19.63 -36.54
CA LEU A 320 16.17 -20.39 -35.35
C LEU A 320 15.95 -19.47 -34.15
N PHE A 321 16.66 -18.35 -34.08
CA PHE A 321 16.76 -17.50 -32.91
C PHE A 321 17.10 -16.07 -33.32
N THR A 322 16.42 -15.10 -32.68
CA THR A 322 16.67 -13.65 -32.84
C THR A 322 16.74 -12.98 -31.48
N ILE A 323 17.39 -11.84 -31.40
CA ILE A 323 17.54 -11.10 -30.15
C ILE A 323 16.36 -10.11 -29.96
N ALA A 324 15.66 -10.19 -28.83
CA ALA A 324 14.65 -9.22 -28.44
C ALA A 324 15.08 -8.47 -27.16
N PRO A 325 14.85 -7.17 -27.05
CA PRO A 325 15.07 -6.41 -25.81
C PRO A 325 14.24 -6.98 -24.64
N LYS A 326 14.69 -6.73 -23.41
CA LYS A 326 14.03 -7.15 -22.16
C LYS A 326 13.98 -8.66 -21.93
N ASN A 327 14.80 -9.42 -22.61
CA ASN A 327 14.95 -10.86 -22.39
C ASN A 327 16.31 -11.18 -21.75
N LEU A 328 16.32 -12.22 -20.93
CA LEU A 328 17.54 -12.84 -20.41
C LEU A 328 17.98 -13.95 -21.34
N TYR A 329 19.25 -13.93 -21.74
CA TYR A 329 19.88 -14.95 -22.59
C TYR A 329 20.99 -15.62 -21.81
N LEU A 330 20.94 -16.94 -21.70
CA LEU A 330 21.99 -17.74 -21.05
C LEU A 330 22.80 -18.50 -22.09
N ILE A 331 24.10 -18.19 -22.19
CA ILE A 331 25.06 -18.92 -23.04
C ILE A 331 25.79 -19.91 -22.15
N THR A 332 25.60 -21.20 -22.40
CA THR A 332 26.22 -22.27 -21.63
C THR A 332 27.04 -23.20 -22.56
N GLY A 333 27.95 -23.93 -21.99
CA GLY A 333 28.78 -24.88 -22.73
C GLY A 333 30.08 -25.24 -22.00
N ILE A 334 30.84 -26.18 -22.55
CA ILE A 334 32.10 -26.70 -22.00
C ILE A 334 33.14 -25.56 -21.91
N PRO A 335 33.99 -25.51 -20.87
CA PRO A 335 35.12 -24.58 -20.80
C PRO A 335 35.98 -24.59 -22.06
N SER A 336 36.52 -23.46 -22.48
CA SER A 336 37.36 -23.24 -23.64
C SER A 336 36.74 -23.55 -25.02
N HIS A 337 35.41 -23.71 -25.11
CA HIS A 337 34.70 -23.94 -26.38
C HIS A 337 34.13 -22.65 -26.99
N GLY A 338 34.69 -21.49 -26.70
CA GLY A 338 34.41 -20.23 -27.40
C GLY A 338 33.15 -19.49 -26.96
N LYS A 339 32.58 -19.75 -25.76
CA LYS A 339 31.41 -19.02 -25.27
C LYS A 339 31.60 -17.50 -25.25
N SER A 340 32.71 -17.04 -24.65
CA SER A 340 33.04 -15.62 -24.57
C SER A 340 33.26 -15.01 -25.95
N GLU A 341 33.94 -15.73 -26.87
CA GLU A 341 34.14 -15.29 -28.25
C GLU A 341 32.84 -15.16 -29.03
N PHE A 342 31.88 -16.07 -28.81
CA PHE A 342 30.54 -15.99 -29.39
C PHE A 342 29.78 -14.79 -28.82
N ALA A 343 29.84 -14.57 -27.50
CA ALA A 343 29.21 -13.44 -26.85
C ALA A 343 29.78 -12.10 -27.35
N ASP A 344 31.09 -11.99 -27.45
CA ASP A 344 31.79 -10.82 -28.00
C ASP A 344 31.39 -10.56 -29.46
N GLN A 345 31.33 -11.61 -30.29
CA GLN A 345 30.91 -11.47 -31.68
C GLN A 345 29.43 -11.07 -31.79
N LEU A 346 28.57 -11.59 -30.91
CA LEU A 346 27.17 -11.23 -30.87
C LEU A 346 26.99 -9.74 -30.48
N MET A 347 27.67 -9.27 -29.43
CA MET A 347 27.67 -7.85 -29.07
C MET A 347 28.17 -6.95 -30.20
N PHE A 348 29.28 -7.34 -30.83
CA PHE A 348 29.84 -6.63 -31.97
C PHE A 348 28.83 -6.53 -33.11
N ASN A 349 28.16 -7.63 -33.45
CA ASN A 349 27.13 -7.64 -34.49
C ASN A 349 25.94 -6.75 -34.13
N LEU A 350 25.45 -6.80 -32.88
CA LEU A 350 24.35 -5.97 -32.43
C LEU A 350 24.69 -4.48 -32.44
N SER A 351 25.94 -4.12 -32.12
CA SER A 351 26.43 -2.75 -32.29
C SER A 351 26.44 -2.33 -33.77
N ARG A 352 26.97 -3.16 -34.65
CA ARG A 352 27.07 -2.81 -36.09
C ARG A 352 25.74 -2.77 -36.81
N LEU A 353 24.83 -3.70 -36.51
CA LEU A 353 23.56 -3.86 -37.22
C LEU A 353 22.46 -3.01 -36.63
N HIS A 354 22.48 -2.79 -35.32
CA HIS A 354 21.34 -2.18 -34.58
C HIS A 354 21.77 -1.01 -33.71
N ASN A 355 23.01 -0.57 -33.75
CA ASN A 355 23.55 0.54 -32.97
C ASN A 355 23.34 0.37 -31.46
N TRP A 356 23.47 -0.89 -30.98
CA TRP A 356 23.35 -1.17 -29.55
C TRP A 356 24.62 -0.76 -28.80
N LYS A 357 24.41 -0.27 -27.58
CA LYS A 357 25.46 -0.03 -26.59
C LYS A 357 25.40 -1.12 -25.53
N HIS A 358 26.60 -1.57 -25.09
CA HIS A 358 26.76 -2.69 -24.17
C HIS A 358 27.48 -2.29 -22.90
N ILE A 359 27.09 -2.89 -21.77
CA ILE A 359 27.87 -2.89 -20.53
C ILE A 359 28.50 -4.26 -20.41
N VAL A 360 29.82 -4.30 -20.21
CA VAL A 360 30.59 -5.52 -20.12
C VAL A 360 31.14 -5.69 -18.71
N VAL A 361 30.64 -6.71 -18.01
CA VAL A 361 31.16 -7.19 -16.73
C VAL A 361 31.85 -8.51 -16.99
N SER A 362 33.18 -8.48 -17.21
CA SER A 362 33.99 -9.69 -17.48
C SER A 362 34.91 -9.97 -16.31
N PHE A 363 34.82 -11.17 -15.75
CA PHE A 363 35.67 -11.64 -14.67
C PHE A 363 36.91 -12.45 -15.19
N GLU A 364 36.90 -12.85 -16.47
CA GLU A 364 37.99 -13.61 -17.07
C GLU A 364 38.91 -12.73 -17.91
N ASN A 365 38.37 -11.73 -18.61
CA ASN A 365 39.14 -10.86 -19.49
C ASN A 365 39.23 -9.43 -18.93
N PRO A 366 40.41 -8.97 -18.51
CA PRO A 366 40.61 -7.56 -18.17
C PRO A 366 40.23 -6.63 -19.33
N PRO A 367 39.70 -5.41 -19.08
CA PRO A 367 39.25 -4.50 -20.12
C PRO A 367 40.24 -4.26 -21.26
N PRO A 368 41.57 -4.08 -21.05
CA PRO A 368 42.51 -3.88 -22.17
C PRO A 368 42.59 -5.07 -23.15
N TYR A 369 42.53 -6.29 -22.62
CA TYR A 369 42.53 -7.49 -23.48
C TYR A 369 41.21 -7.68 -24.22
N HIS A 370 40.11 -7.32 -23.58
CA HIS A 370 38.79 -7.35 -24.22
C HIS A 370 38.70 -6.32 -25.35
N ILE A 371 39.23 -5.10 -25.14
CA ILE A 371 39.30 -4.04 -26.13
C ILE A 371 40.19 -4.49 -27.33
N ALA A 372 41.33 -5.15 -27.06
CA ALA A 372 42.17 -5.72 -28.13
C ALA A 372 41.39 -6.70 -29.01
N LYS A 373 40.63 -7.64 -28.41
CA LYS A 373 39.76 -8.59 -29.13
C LYS A 373 38.69 -7.90 -29.97
N LEU A 374 38.04 -6.89 -29.43
CA LEU A 374 37.05 -6.10 -30.17
C LEU A 374 37.68 -5.33 -31.32
N THR A 375 38.92 -4.82 -31.16
CA THR A 375 39.68 -4.18 -32.21
C THR A 375 39.96 -5.15 -33.35
N GLU A 376 40.36 -6.39 -33.03
CA GLU A 376 40.55 -7.45 -34.04
C GLU A 376 39.27 -7.73 -34.82
N LYS A 377 38.13 -7.79 -34.14
CA LYS A 377 36.83 -8.01 -34.80
C LYS A 377 36.42 -6.83 -35.67
N PHE A 378 36.76 -5.60 -35.27
CA PHE A 378 36.43 -4.39 -36.03
C PHE A 378 37.29 -4.24 -37.29
N ILE A 379 38.60 -4.47 -37.18
CA ILE A 379 39.58 -4.30 -38.29
C ILE A 379 39.75 -5.56 -39.13
N GLY A 380 39.55 -6.75 -38.53
CA GLY A 380 39.81 -8.02 -39.22
C GLY A 380 41.30 -8.42 -39.31
N LYS A 381 42.15 -7.85 -38.45
CA LYS A 381 43.59 -8.14 -38.35
C LYS A 381 43.95 -8.47 -36.90
N PRO A 382 45.01 -9.25 -36.64
CA PRO A 382 45.49 -9.52 -35.29
C PRO A 382 45.97 -8.21 -34.61
N PHE A 383 45.68 -8.08 -33.31
CA PHE A 383 46.16 -6.94 -32.52
C PHE A 383 47.64 -7.06 -32.16
N PHE A 384 48.08 -8.28 -31.86
CA PHE A 384 49.45 -8.56 -31.45
C PHE A 384 50.33 -8.93 -32.66
N GLU A 385 51.65 -8.80 -32.52
CA GLU A 385 52.63 -9.22 -33.51
C GLU A 385 52.59 -10.74 -33.72
N GLY A 386 52.71 -11.18 -34.97
CA GLY A 386 52.67 -12.56 -35.36
C GLY A 386 53.00 -12.71 -36.83
N ASP A 387 52.66 -13.87 -37.44
CA ASP A 387 52.96 -14.20 -38.83
C ASP A 387 52.18 -13.36 -39.86
N SER A 388 51.14 -12.65 -39.42
CA SER A 388 50.31 -11.79 -40.26
C SER A 388 50.52 -10.33 -39.91
N PRO A 389 50.29 -9.37 -40.84
CA PRO A 389 50.32 -7.95 -40.54
C PRO A 389 49.32 -7.60 -39.44
N ARG A 390 49.78 -7.01 -38.35
CA ARG A 390 48.93 -6.57 -37.26
C ARG A 390 48.19 -5.26 -37.57
N VAL A 391 47.25 -4.90 -36.70
CA VAL A 391 46.58 -3.62 -36.68
C VAL A 391 47.58 -2.47 -36.58
N SER A 392 47.50 -1.49 -37.47
CA SER A 392 48.30 -0.27 -37.43
C SER A 392 47.80 0.68 -36.35
N GLU A 393 48.61 1.70 -35.97
CA GLU A 393 48.20 2.69 -34.97
C GLU A 393 46.93 3.45 -35.37
N ALA A 394 46.83 3.88 -36.63
CA ALA A 394 45.66 4.57 -37.14
C ALA A 394 44.38 3.70 -37.12
N GLU A 395 44.51 2.41 -37.49
CA GLU A 395 43.41 1.44 -37.42
C GLU A 395 43.00 1.17 -35.99
N ARG A 396 43.95 1.04 -35.05
CA ARG A 396 43.70 0.91 -33.61
C ARG A 396 42.90 2.12 -33.07
N ASP A 397 43.34 3.32 -33.38
CA ASP A 397 42.73 4.54 -32.88
C ASP A 397 41.30 4.70 -33.42
N SER A 398 41.06 4.38 -34.69
CA SER A 398 39.71 4.34 -35.26
C SER A 398 38.81 3.27 -34.57
N ALA A 399 39.38 2.10 -34.28
CA ALA A 399 38.65 1.05 -33.58
C ALA A 399 38.29 1.48 -32.12
N LEU A 400 39.24 2.12 -31.44
CA LEU A 400 39.02 2.62 -30.09
C LEU A 400 37.90 3.66 -30.03
N GLU A 401 37.84 4.59 -30.98
CA GLU A 401 36.76 5.56 -31.08
C GLU A 401 35.38 4.86 -31.21
N TRP A 402 35.27 3.90 -32.14
CA TRP A 402 34.04 3.14 -32.32
C TRP A 402 33.68 2.29 -31.09
N ILE A 403 34.68 1.64 -30.44
CA ILE A 403 34.46 0.84 -29.23
C ILE A 403 33.94 1.75 -28.08
N ASN A 404 34.54 2.93 -27.93
CA ASN A 404 34.12 3.89 -26.90
C ASN A 404 32.64 4.33 -27.04
N ASP A 405 32.16 4.42 -28.27
CA ASP A 405 30.76 4.76 -28.55
C ASP A 405 29.76 3.63 -28.22
N HIS A 406 30.22 2.37 -28.23
CA HIS A 406 29.35 1.20 -28.14
C HIS A 406 29.52 0.35 -26.87
N PHE A 407 30.64 0.47 -26.16
CA PHE A 407 30.96 -0.39 -25.03
C PHE A 407 31.38 0.41 -23.80
N ILE A 408 30.85 -0.02 -22.65
CA ILE A 408 31.25 0.44 -21.31
C ILE A 408 31.78 -0.78 -20.58
N PHE A 409 33.03 -0.72 -20.13
CA PHE A 409 33.67 -1.79 -19.37
C PHE A 409 33.64 -1.51 -17.88
N VAL A 410 33.42 -2.56 -17.10
CA VAL A 410 33.43 -2.51 -15.64
C VAL A 410 34.73 -3.09 -15.12
N GLU A 411 35.49 -2.32 -14.35
CA GLU A 411 36.76 -2.73 -13.75
C GLU A 411 36.54 -3.66 -12.57
N GLN A 412 37.18 -4.86 -12.58
CA GLN A 412 36.96 -5.89 -11.56
C GLN A 412 37.38 -5.51 -10.14
N GLY A 413 38.37 -4.62 -9.99
CA GLY A 413 38.93 -4.20 -8.69
C GLY A 413 38.09 -3.14 -7.96
N GLU A 414 37.14 -2.54 -8.64
CA GLU A 414 36.40 -1.36 -8.12
C GLU A 414 34.99 -1.71 -7.65
N ILE A 415 34.51 -2.92 -7.90
CA ILE A 415 33.15 -3.32 -7.51
C ILE A 415 33.13 -4.57 -6.64
N ASN A 416 32.21 -4.60 -5.67
CA ASN A 416 31.79 -5.87 -5.08
C ASN A 416 30.98 -6.64 -6.10
N SER A 417 31.37 -7.88 -6.40
CA SER A 417 30.72 -8.74 -7.40
C SER A 417 29.38 -9.28 -6.90
N THR A 418 28.54 -8.42 -6.29
CA THR A 418 27.18 -8.75 -5.88
C THR A 418 26.20 -8.42 -7.00
N ILE A 419 25.07 -9.14 -7.04
CA ILE A 419 24.02 -8.88 -8.04
C ILE A 419 23.48 -7.46 -7.94
N ASP A 420 23.31 -6.93 -6.72
CA ASP A 420 22.77 -5.59 -6.49
C ASP A 420 23.66 -4.51 -7.08
N ASN A 421 24.99 -4.59 -6.88
CA ASN A 421 25.93 -3.65 -7.48
C ASN A 421 25.95 -3.74 -9.01
N ILE A 422 25.85 -4.96 -9.56
CA ILE A 422 25.78 -5.15 -11.02
C ILE A 422 24.49 -4.55 -11.59
N LEU A 423 23.35 -4.68 -10.90
CA LEU A 423 22.09 -4.08 -11.30
C LEU A 423 22.11 -2.55 -11.18
N GLU A 424 22.80 -1.99 -10.20
CA GLU A 424 23.02 -0.55 -10.10
C GLU A 424 23.83 -0.01 -11.29
N ILE A 425 24.92 -0.69 -11.65
CA ILE A 425 25.72 -0.38 -12.84
C ILE A 425 24.90 -0.52 -14.11
N ALA A 426 24.09 -1.58 -14.22
CA ALA A 426 23.19 -1.78 -15.36
C ALA A 426 22.17 -0.62 -15.50
N SER A 427 21.61 -0.18 -14.38
CA SER A 427 20.66 0.95 -14.35
C SER A 427 21.33 2.25 -14.79
N ALA A 428 22.55 2.52 -14.30
CA ALA A 428 23.34 3.68 -14.72
C ALA A 428 23.70 3.65 -16.20
N GLY A 429 24.01 2.46 -16.73
CA GLY A 429 24.29 2.26 -18.14
C GLY A 429 23.05 2.40 -19.03
N ALA A 430 21.89 1.93 -18.57
CA ALA A 430 20.64 2.11 -19.29
C ALA A 430 20.30 3.60 -19.46
N MET A 431 20.54 4.43 -18.46
CA MET A 431 20.41 5.89 -18.55
C MET A 431 21.37 6.52 -19.57
N ARG A 432 22.48 5.87 -19.88
CA ARG A 432 23.45 6.27 -20.92
C ARG A 432 23.14 5.67 -22.29
N GLY A 433 21.98 4.98 -22.43
CA GLY A 433 21.50 4.41 -23.67
C GLY A 433 21.98 2.98 -23.95
N CYS A 434 22.63 2.30 -23.00
CA CYS A 434 22.95 0.88 -23.13
C CYS A 434 21.69 0.02 -23.22
N LYS A 435 21.72 -0.96 -24.12
CA LYS A 435 20.60 -1.89 -24.38
C LYS A 435 20.88 -3.31 -23.88
N ASN A 436 22.11 -3.60 -23.53
CA ASN A 436 22.57 -4.92 -23.11
C ASN A 436 23.57 -4.81 -21.96
N LEU A 437 23.44 -5.72 -21.01
CA LEU A 437 24.43 -6.04 -19.99
C LEU A 437 24.91 -7.47 -20.26
N ILE A 438 26.22 -7.69 -20.32
CA ILE A 438 26.80 -9.02 -20.32
C ILE A 438 27.58 -9.25 -19.03
N ILE A 439 27.45 -10.47 -18.50
CA ILE A 439 28.19 -10.95 -17.32
C ILE A 439 28.93 -12.24 -17.73
N ASP A 440 30.26 -12.23 -17.74
CA ASP A 440 31.07 -13.34 -18.20
C ASP A 440 32.22 -13.64 -17.23
N PRO A 441 32.15 -14.77 -16.50
CA PRO A 441 31.01 -15.65 -16.33
C PRO A 441 30.16 -15.29 -15.07
N PHE A 442 28.89 -15.73 -15.06
CA PHE A 442 27.92 -15.45 -13.98
C PHE A 442 28.31 -16.10 -12.64
N ASN A 443 29.03 -17.20 -12.63
CA ASN A 443 29.43 -17.94 -11.41
C ASN A 443 30.43 -17.19 -10.52
N TYR A 444 30.99 -16.06 -10.96
CA TYR A 444 31.82 -15.17 -10.12
C TYR A 444 30.99 -14.16 -9.29
N ILE A 445 29.68 -14.12 -9.49
CA ILE A 445 28.82 -13.26 -8.69
C ILE A 445 28.71 -13.83 -7.27
N ILE A 446 29.01 -12.99 -6.27
CA ILE A 446 28.91 -13.35 -4.85
C ILE A 446 27.45 -13.28 -4.43
N ASN A 447 26.93 -14.41 -3.92
CA ASN A 447 25.64 -14.44 -3.28
C ASN A 447 25.81 -14.20 -1.77
N GLU A 448 25.35 -13.06 -1.26
CA GLU A 448 25.47 -12.69 0.16
C GLU A 448 24.65 -13.60 1.10
N ASN A 449 23.70 -14.35 0.57
CA ASN A 449 22.91 -15.33 1.31
C ASN A 449 23.65 -16.67 1.50
N LYS A 450 24.72 -16.67 2.28
CA LYS A 450 25.57 -17.85 2.61
C LYS A 450 24.86 -19.06 3.27
N LYS A 451 23.53 -19.09 3.34
CA LYS A 451 22.76 -20.22 3.91
C LYS A 451 22.03 -21.08 2.87
N ILE A 452 22.09 -20.73 1.61
CA ILE A 452 21.45 -21.51 0.53
C ILE A 452 22.56 -22.24 -0.22
N SER A 453 22.45 -23.55 -0.37
CA SER A 453 23.41 -24.35 -1.14
C SER A 453 23.48 -23.85 -2.59
N GLU A 454 24.65 -23.97 -3.25
CA GLU A 454 24.85 -23.52 -4.65
C GLU A 454 23.76 -23.99 -5.62
N ALA A 455 23.15 -25.16 -5.37
CA ALA A 455 22.03 -25.68 -6.14
C ALA A 455 20.71 -24.94 -5.93
N ALA A 456 20.53 -24.22 -4.83
CA ALA A 456 19.32 -23.47 -4.52
C ALA A 456 19.41 -21.98 -4.94
N SER A 457 20.61 -21.49 -5.30
CA SER A 457 20.81 -20.12 -5.77
C SER A 457 20.52 -19.93 -7.28
N ILE A 458 20.20 -21.01 -7.98
CA ILE A 458 19.95 -21.01 -9.44
C ILE A 458 18.44 -21.16 -9.77
N ASN A 459 17.58 -21.32 -8.76
CA ASN A 459 16.12 -21.42 -8.92
C ASN A 459 15.38 -20.10 -8.66
#